data_55f23d67e789cd90c78a5962e420ee2c
#
_entry.id   55f23d67e789cd90c78a5962e420ee2c
#
_cell.length_a   1.000
_cell.length_b   1.000
_cell.length_c   1.000
_cell.angle_alpha   90.00
_cell.angle_beta   90.00
_cell.angle_gamma   90.00
#
_symmetry.space_group_name_H-M   'P 1'
#
loop_
_entity.id
_entity.type
_entity.pdbx_description
1 polymer ?
#
loop_
_entity_poly.entity_id
_entity_poly.type
_entity_poly.pdbx_seq_one_letter_code
_entity_poly.pdbx_strand_id
1 'polypeptide(L)'
;MGIPLKQAFVVGKYIVEQKLRRRKRYPLVLMLEPLFRCNLECAGCGKIQHPESILQKHLTPEQCWAVAEECGAPMVSIAGGEPLIHPAIDRIAAGLLERGKFVYLCTNAILLERKLDLLAPHPALTLNVHLDGVEERHDTSVQRAGVYRTAVEAIRAAKRRGFRVTTNSTIFLGHDPADLHRFFDDMTALGVDGMTISPGYGYERAPVQDKFLHRDQTKGLFREALAPAAERKWKFNHSPFYLDFLKG
;
A
#
# COMPACT_ATOMS: atom_id res chain seq x y z
N MET A 1 14.79 -8.89 2.43
CA MET A 1 13.60 -8.72 1.55
C MET A 1 12.34 -8.86 2.39
N GLY A 2 11.41 -7.90 2.30
CA GLY A 2 10.14 -7.92 3.03
C GLY A 2 9.08 -8.88 2.45
N ILE A 3 9.34 -9.54 1.33
CA ILE A 3 8.38 -10.42 0.63
C ILE A 3 8.49 -11.86 1.15
N PRO A 4 7.36 -12.51 1.53
CA PRO A 4 7.36 -13.91 1.96
C PRO A 4 7.87 -14.87 0.88
N LEU A 5 8.69 -15.85 1.23
CA LEU A 5 9.23 -16.83 0.29
C LEU A 5 8.15 -17.59 -0.49
N LYS A 6 7.05 -17.97 0.18
CA LYS A 6 5.90 -18.62 -0.48
C LYS A 6 5.31 -17.75 -1.58
N GLN A 7 5.15 -16.44 -1.31
CA GLN A 7 4.64 -15.50 -2.30
C GLN A 7 5.62 -15.37 -3.49
N ALA A 8 6.91 -15.20 -3.22
CA ALA A 8 7.94 -15.12 -4.26
C ALA A 8 7.95 -16.38 -5.15
N PHE A 9 7.82 -17.56 -4.55
CA PHE A 9 7.75 -18.82 -5.28
C PHE A 9 6.51 -18.91 -6.17
N VAL A 10 5.32 -18.61 -5.64
CA VAL A 10 4.06 -18.68 -6.41
C VAL A 10 4.06 -17.69 -7.56
N VAL A 11 4.52 -16.47 -7.34
CA VAL A 11 4.63 -15.45 -8.40
C VAL A 11 5.66 -15.86 -9.43
N GLY A 12 6.81 -16.40 -9.01
CA GLY A 12 7.83 -16.92 -9.92
C GLY A 12 7.33 -18.07 -10.78
N LYS A 13 6.64 -19.06 -10.17
CA LYS A 13 5.97 -20.16 -10.89
C LYS A 13 4.98 -19.62 -11.91
N TYR A 14 4.11 -18.68 -11.52
CA TYR A 14 3.15 -18.05 -12.42
C TYR A 14 3.84 -17.40 -13.64
N ILE A 15 4.92 -16.66 -13.42
CA ILE A 15 5.69 -16.02 -14.50
C ILE A 15 6.23 -17.07 -15.48
N VAL A 16 6.79 -18.18 -14.97
CA VAL A 16 7.32 -19.27 -15.81
C VAL A 16 6.17 -19.90 -16.62
N GLU A 17 5.04 -20.18 -16.01
CA GLU A 17 3.85 -20.73 -16.69
C GLU A 17 3.36 -19.81 -17.82
N GLN A 18 3.29 -18.48 -17.58
CA GLN A 18 2.90 -17.52 -18.62
C GLN A 18 3.90 -17.50 -19.79
N LYS A 19 5.20 -17.58 -19.51
CA LYS A 19 6.25 -17.65 -20.53
C LYS A 19 6.15 -18.94 -21.34
N LEU A 20 5.93 -20.09 -20.69
CA LEU A 20 5.74 -21.38 -21.39
C LEU A 20 4.50 -21.34 -22.30
N ARG A 21 3.43 -20.67 -21.88
CA ARG A 21 2.24 -20.42 -22.71
C ARG A 21 2.47 -19.37 -23.79
N ARG A 22 3.69 -18.83 -23.95
CA ARG A 22 4.07 -17.79 -24.90
C ARG A 22 3.25 -16.50 -24.78
N ARG A 23 2.70 -16.23 -23.62
CA ARG A 23 1.97 -14.97 -23.38
C ARG A 23 2.97 -13.82 -23.24
N LYS A 24 2.84 -12.81 -24.10
CA LYS A 24 3.69 -11.60 -24.07
C LYS A 24 3.30 -10.62 -22.98
N ARG A 25 2.03 -10.60 -22.58
CA ARG A 25 1.47 -9.71 -21.56
C ARG A 25 0.58 -10.52 -20.62
N TYR A 26 0.77 -10.36 -19.33
CA TYR A 26 -0.02 -11.02 -18.29
C TYR A 26 0.05 -10.18 -17.00
N PRO A 27 -1.04 -10.11 -16.22
CA PRO A 27 -1.08 -9.34 -14.98
C PRO A 27 -0.34 -10.08 -13.87
N LEU A 28 0.42 -9.35 -13.06
CA LEU A 28 1.02 -9.87 -11.81
C LEU A 28 0.20 -9.46 -10.59
N VAL A 29 -0.41 -8.28 -10.66
CA VAL A 29 -1.23 -7.69 -9.61
C VAL A 29 -2.52 -7.16 -10.22
N LEU A 30 -3.65 -7.49 -9.60
CA LEU A 30 -4.90 -6.80 -9.82
C LEU A 30 -5.00 -5.66 -8.79
N MET A 31 -5.15 -4.42 -9.27
CA MET A 31 -5.57 -3.30 -8.44
C MET A 31 -7.09 -3.31 -8.37
N LEU A 32 -7.65 -3.76 -7.25
CA LEU A 32 -9.09 -3.85 -7.03
C LEU A 32 -9.55 -2.66 -6.20
N GLU A 33 -10.44 -1.87 -6.77
CA GLU A 33 -11.02 -0.69 -6.13
C GLU A 33 -12.53 -0.92 -5.91
N PRO A 34 -12.91 -1.58 -4.80
CA PRO A 34 -14.30 -1.97 -4.60
C PRO A 34 -15.22 -0.78 -4.31
N LEU A 35 -14.66 0.38 -3.94
CA LEU A 35 -15.36 1.65 -3.75
C LEU A 35 -14.40 2.85 -3.87
N PHE A 36 -14.96 4.04 -4.12
CA PHE A 36 -14.17 5.29 -4.16
C PHE A 36 -14.39 6.17 -2.92
N ARG A 37 -15.41 5.91 -2.11
CA ARG A 37 -15.63 6.66 -0.87
C ARG A 37 -14.47 6.49 0.11
N CYS A 38 -14.06 7.59 0.74
CA CYS A 38 -12.99 7.64 1.73
C CYS A 38 -13.42 8.48 2.94
N ASN A 39 -12.78 8.28 4.07
CA ASN A 39 -12.89 9.10 5.28
C ASN A 39 -11.75 10.10 5.44
N LEU A 40 -10.94 10.30 4.39
CA LEU A 40 -9.89 11.30 4.26
C LEU A 40 -9.97 12.01 2.91
N GLU A 41 -9.40 13.23 2.86
CA GLU A 41 -9.29 14.08 1.68
C GLU A 41 -7.83 14.45 1.42
N CYS A 42 -6.97 13.44 1.25
CA CYS A 42 -5.53 13.63 1.13
C CYS A 42 -5.18 14.58 -0.02
N ALA A 43 -4.25 15.50 0.21
CA ALA A 43 -3.87 16.55 -0.73
C ALA A 43 -3.34 16.01 -2.09
N GLY A 44 -2.72 14.84 -2.09
CA GLY A 44 -2.19 14.18 -3.30
C GLY A 44 -3.13 13.14 -3.93
N CYS A 45 -4.38 12.99 -3.47
CA CYS A 45 -5.28 11.91 -3.89
C CYS A 45 -6.48 12.44 -4.68
N GLY A 46 -6.68 11.93 -5.91
CA GLY A 46 -7.85 12.26 -6.75
C GLY A 46 -8.97 11.22 -6.71
N LYS A 47 -8.90 10.20 -5.84
CA LYS A 47 -9.87 9.09 -5.82
C LYS A 47 -11.28 9.49 -5.40
N ILE A 48 -11.40 10.50 -4.56
CA ILE A 48 -12.71 11.02 -4.11
C ILE A 48 -13.26 12.14 -5.02
N GLN A 49 -12.52 12.51 -6.08
CA GLN A 49 -12.92 13.56 -7.03
C GLN A 49 -13.93 12.98 -8.05
N HIS A 50 -15.02 12.43 -7.53
CA HIS A 50 -16.14 11.87 -8.29
C HIS A 50 -17.48 12.42 -7.79
N PRO A 51 -18.53 12.47 -8.64
CA PRO A 51 -19.88 12.79 -8.21
C PRO A 51 -20.35 11.85 -7.11
N GLU A 52 -21.18 12.33 -6.19
CA GLU A 52 -21.74 11.56 -5.06
C GLU A 52 -22.40 10.25 -5.52
N SER A 53 -23.08 10.27 -6.68
CA SER A 53 -23.69 9.08 -7.29
C SER A 53 -22.70 7.96 -7.64
N ILE A 54 -21.41 8.29 -7.77
CA ILE A 54 -20.32 7.32 -7.95
C ILE A 54 -19.73 6.93 -6.59
N LEU A 55 -19.51 7.91 -5.70
CA LEU A 55 -18.94 7.66 -4.37
C LEU A 55 -19.81 6.74 -3.51
N GLN A 56 -21.12 6.76 -3.71
CA GLN A 56 -22.05 5.86 -2.99
C GLN A 56 -22.04 4.42 -3.51
N LYS A 57 -21.52 4.16 -4.70
CA LYS A 57 -21.45 2.82 -5.28
C LYS A 57 -20.32 2.00 -4.67
N HIS A 58 -20.52 0.70 -4.65
CA HIS A 58 -19.48 -0.28 -4.32
C HIS A 58 -19.73 -1.59 -5.08
N LEU A 59 -18.68 -2.36 -5.30
CA LEU A 59 -18.76 -3.70 -5.88
C LEU A 59 -19.22 -4.69 -4.81
N THR A 60 -20.02 -5.69 -5.18
CA THR A 60 -20.31 -6.80 -4.27
C THR A 60 -19.10 -7.73 -4.12
N PRO A 61 -19.02 -8.55 -3.06
CA PRO A 61 -17.97 -9.57 -2.95
C PRO A 61 -17.88 -10.47 -4.17
N GLU A 62 -19.02 -10.88 -4.71
CA GLU A 62 -19.12 -11.77 -5.88
C GLU A 62 -18.52 -11.10 -7.13
N GLN A 63 -18.78 -9.81 -7.34
CA GLN A 63 -18.16 -9.03 -8.42
C GLN A 63 -16.65 -8.93 -8.24
N CYS A 64 -16.17 -8.67 -7.01
CA CYS A 64 -14.74 -8.62 -6.71
C CYS A 64 -14.03 -9.95 -7.00
N TRP A 65 -14.65 -11.07 -6.64
CA TRP A 65 -14.09 -12.40 -6.90
C TRP A 65 -14.09 -12.74 -8.39
N ALA A 66 -15.19 -12.45 -9.10
CA ALA A 66 -15.29 -12.69 -10.55
C ALA A 66 -14.20 -11.92 -11.32
N VAL A 67 -13.99 -10.64 -11.00
CA VAL A 67 -12.92 -9.84 -11.63
C VAL A 67 -11.52 -10.40 -11.29
N ALA A 68 -11.31 -10.90 -10.08
CA ALA A 68 -10.03 -11.49 -9.70
C ALA A 68 -9.75 -12.82 -10.40
N GLU A 69 -10.80 -13.60 -10.68
CA GLU A 69 -10.71 -14.84 -11.47
C GLU A 69 -10.46 -14.54 -12.95
N GLU A 70 -11.21 -13.63 -13.54
CA GLU A 70 -11.04 -13.18 -14.93
C GLU A 70 -9.63 -12.62 -15.18
N CYS A 71 -9.16 -11.74 -14.30
CA CYS A 71 -7.82 -11.18 -14.38
C CYS A 71 -6.73 -12.26 -14.28
N GLY A 72 -6.92 -13.27 -13.45
CA GLY A 72 -5.98 -14.37 -13.26
C GLY A 72 -4.67 -14.00 -12.57
N ALA A 73 -4.50 -12.75 -12.11
CA ALA A 73 -3.31 -12.32 -11.38
C ALA A 73 -3.15 -13.11 -10.06
N PRO A 74 -1.91 -13.48 -9.66
CA PRO A 74 -1.68 -14.17 -8.39
C PRO A 74 -1.84 -13.26 -7.17
N MET A 75 -1.74 -11.95 -7.36
CA MET A 75 -1.82 -10.95 -6.30
C MET A 75 -2.99 -10.00 -6.53
N VAL A 76 -3.67 -9.60 -5.45
CA VAL A 76 -4.72 -8.60 -5.45
C VAL A 76 -4.38 -7.52 -4.42
N SER A 77 -4.28 -6.27 -4.88
CA SER A 77 -4.18 -5.10 -4.02
C SER A 77 -5.56 -4.47 -3.92
N ILE A 78 -6.21 -4.60 -2.76
CA ILE A 78 -7.50 -3.96 -2.49
C ILE A 78 -7.21 -2.52 -2.07
N ALA A 79 -7.60 -1.58 -2.91
CA ALA A 79 -7.40 -0.15 -2.75
C ALA A 79 -8.73 0.61 -2.97
N GLY A 80 -8.69 1.77 -3.58
CA GLY A 80 -9.85 2.61 -3.88
C GLY A 80 -9.84 3.86 -3.03
N GLY A 81 -10.97 4.22 -2.42
CA GLY A 81 -11.03 5.20 -1.33
C GLY A 81 -10.46 4.59 -0.05
N GLU A 82 -11.30 4.29 0.93
CA GLU A 82 -10.87 3.50 2.11
C GLU A 82 -11.59 2.15 2.12
N PRO A 83 -10.90 1.04 1.85
CA PRO A 83 -11.51 -0.29 1.76
C PRO A 83 -12.21 -0.73 3.05
N LEU A 84 -11.75 -0.30 4.22
CA LEU A 84 -12.37 -0.65 5.49
C LEU A 84 -13.76 0.00 5.71
N ILE A 85 -14.17 0.95 4.86
CA ILE A 85 -15.54 1.47 4.83
C ILE A 85 -16.50 0.47 4.15
N HIS A 86 -15.99 -0.41 3.30
CA HIS A 86 -16.82 -1.36 2.57
C HIS A 86 -17.55 -2.29 3.55
N PRO A 87 -18.89 -2.47 3.42
CA PRO A 87 -19.68 -3.22 4.39
C PRO A 87 -19.34 -4.71 4.48
N ALA A 88 -18.74 -5.27 3.43
CA ALA A 88 -18.36 -6.69 3.34
C ALA A 88 -16.88 -6.88 2.98
N ILE A 89 -15.99 -6.03 3.50
CA ILE A 89 -14.55 -6.12 3.20
C ILE A 89 -13.93 -7.42 3.70
N ASP A 90 -14.41 -7.94 4.81
CA ASP A 90 -14.06 -9.23 5.37
C ASP A 90 -14.37 -10.37 4.39
N ARG A 91 -15.58 -10.40 3.83
CA ARG A 91 -15.99 -11.39 2.83
C ARG A 91 -15.15 -11.26 1.55
N ILE A 92 -14.91 -10.04 1.07
CA ILE A 92 -14.07 -9.81 -0.11
C ILE A 92 -12.68 -10.40 0.13
N ALA A 93 -12.03 -10.05 1.25
CA ALA A 93 -10.70 -10.53 1.58
C ALA A 93 -10.66 -12.07 1.74
N ALA A 94 -11.59 -12.65 2.52
CA ALA A 94 -11.67 -14.10 2.74
C ALA A 94 -11.84 -14.86 1.43
N GLY A 95 -12.80 -14.46 0.58
CA GLY A 95 -13.04 -15.16 -0.68
C GLY A 95 -11.89 -15.04 -1.70
N LEU A 96 -11.10 -13.96 -1.66
CA LEU A 96 -9.86 -13.86 -2.45
C LEU A 96 -8.77 -14.81 -1.92
N LEU A 97 -8.63 -14.94 -0.60
CA LEU A 97 -7.70 -15.86 0.04
C LEU A 97 -8.06 -17.34 -0.26
N GLU A 98 -9.35 -17.69 -0.21
CA GLU A 98 -9.86 -19.02 -0.59
C GLU A 98 -9.55 -19.36 -2.05
N ARG A 99 -9.50 -18.35 -2.92
CA ARG A 99 -9.10 -18.48 -4.33
C ARG A 99 -7.57 -18.48 -4.54
N GLY A 100 -6.81 -18.63 -3.46
CA GLY A 100 -5.35 -18.72 -3.50
C GLY A 100 -4.64 -17.42 -3.86
N LYS A 101 -5.31 -16.26 -3.76
CA LYS A 101 -4.69 -14.96 -4.05
C LYS A 101 -3.87 -14.48 -2.87
N PHE A 102 -2.75 -13.79 -3.15
CA PHE A 102 -2.08 -12.95 -2.16
C PHE A 102 -2.77 -11.59 -2.11
N VAL A 103 -3.31 -11.24 -0.95
CA VAL A 103 -4.13 -10.05 -0.74
C VAL A 103 -3.35 -8.99 0.03
N TYR A 104 -3.25 -7.81 -0.54
CA TYR A 104 -2.78 -6.59 0.12
C TYR A 104 -3.99 -5.69 0.36
N LEU A 105 -4.40 -5.56 1.62
CA LEU A 105 -5.48 -4.65 2.02
C LEU A 105 -4.86 -3.29 2.35
N CYS A 106 -4.98 -2.35 1.40
CA CYS A 106 -4.44 -1.00 1.53
C CYS A 106 -5.41 -0.13 2.34
N THR A 107 -4.93 0.51 3.40
CA THR A 107 -5.80 1.30 4.30
C THR A 107 -5.06 2.49 4.89
N ASN A 108 -5.79 3.57 5.18
CA ASN A 108 -5.32 4.68 5.99
C ASN A 108 -5.32 4.39 7.50
N ALA A 109 -5.73 3.18 7.88
CA ALA A 109 -5.76 2.62 9.22
C ALA A 109 -6.70 3.29 10.24
N ILE A 110 -7.44 4.35 9.92
CA ILE A 110 -8.35 5.02 10.87
C ILE A 110 -9.39 4.03 11.45
N LEU A 111 -9.85 3.09 10.62
CA LEU A 111 -10.83 2.08 11.02
C LEU A 111 -10.19 0.73 11.36
N LEU A 112 -8.88 0.58 11.18
CA LEU A 112 -8.24 -0.73 11.19
C LEU A 112 -8.40 -1.45 12.54
N GLU A 113 -8.10 -0.79 13.64
CA GLU A 113 -8.20 -1.42 14.98
C GLU A 113 -9.61 -1.95 15.26
N ARG A 114 -10.65 -1.17 14.92
CA ARG A 114 -12.07 -1.55 15.10
C ARG A 114 -12.51 -2.68 14.18
N LYS A 115 -11.80 -2.89 13.06
CA LYS A 115 -12.13 -3.90 12.05
C LYS A 115 -11.28 -5.16 12.12
N LEU A 116 -10.27 -5.19 13.00
CA LEU A 116 -9.41 -6.37 13.16
C LEU A 116 -10.18 -7.64 13.58
N ASP A 117 -11.31 -7.50 14.31
CA ASP A 117 -12.14 -8.65 14.70
C ASP A 117 -12.86 -9.30 13.51
N LEU A 118 -13.02 -8.57 12.41
CA LEU A 118 -13.64 -9.10 11.19
C LEU A 118 -12.64 -9.82 10.28
N LEU A 119 -11.35 -9.69 10.56
CA LEU A 119 -10.28 -10.25 9.74
C LEU A 119 -9.53 -11.33 10.54
N ALA A 120 -9.09 -12.37 9.87
CA ALA A 120 -8.22 -13.38 10.45
C ALA A 120 -6.79 -13.25 9.89
N PRO A 121 -5.74 -13.36 10.72
CA PRO A 121 -4.37 -13.44 10.23
C PRO A 121 -4.22 -14.62 9.26
N HIS A 122 -3.64 -14.35 8.11
CA HIS A 122 -3.42 -15.37 7.09
C HIS A 122 -2.08 -15.15 6.38
N PRO A 123 -1.31 -16.19 6.05
CA PRO A 123 0.02 -16.03 5.42
C PRO A 123 0.00 -15.31 4.07
N ALA A 124 -1.16 -15.30 3.38
CA ALA A 124 -1.35 -14.59 2.12
C ALA A 124 -2.08 -13.24 2.29
N LEU A 125 -2.42 -12.80 3.51
CA LEU A 125 -3.00 -11.49 3.79
C LEU A 125 -1.94 -10.55 4.34
N THR A 126 -1.82 -9.39 3.74
CA THR A 126 -0.98 -8.28 4.23
C THR A 126 -1.84 -7.04 4.42
N LEU A 127 -1.82 -6.48 5.61
CA LEU A 127 -2.37 -5.14 5.88
C LEU A 127 -1.31 -4.13 5.45
N ASN A 128 -1.64 -3.31 4.44
CA ASN A 128 -0.70 -2.34 3.86
C ASN A 128 -1.14 -0.93 4.26
N VAL A 129 -0.51 -0.39 5.30
CA VAL A 129 -0.90 0.87 5.93
C VAL A 129 -0.25 2.05 5.24
N HIS A 130 -1.07 3.04 4.87
CA HIS A 130 -0.60 4.28 4.27
C HIS A 130 -0.01 5.21 5.34
N LEU A 131 1.29 5.53 5.20
CA LEU A 131 2.02 6.47 6.04
C LEU A 131 3.10 7.19 5.20
N ASP A 132 3.00 8.50 5.03
CA ASP A 132 3.88 9.29 4.14
C ASP A 132 5.09 9.92 4.85
N GLY A 133 5.49 9.45 6.01
CA GLY A 133 6.63 9.96 6.76
C GLY A 133 6.33 10.09 8.26
N VAL A 134 7.08 10.93 8.96
CA VAL A 134 6.86 11.26 10.38
C VAL A 134 5.50 11.95 10.59
N GLU A 135 5.04 12.01 11.83
CA GLU A 135 3.69 12.46 12.21
C GLU A 135 3.26 13.76 11.52
N GLU A 136 4.06 14.79 11.61
CA GLU A 136 3.73 16.11 11.04
C GLU A 136 3.56 16.04 9.51
N ARG A 137 4.43 15.30 8.83
CA ARG A 137 4.39 15.14 7.37
C ARG A 137 3.19 14.32 6.94
N HIS A 138 2.92 13.21 7.63
CA HIS A 138 1.78 12.37 7.32
C HIS A 138 0.45 13.11 7.54
N ASP A 139 0.26 13.72 8.69
CA ASP A 139 -0.98 14.43 9.03
C ASP A 139 -1.24 15.61 8.08
N THR A 140 -0.17 16.32 7.66
CA THR A 140 -0.26 17.34 6.60
C THR A 140 -0.64 16.73 5.24
N SER A 141 -0.06 15.60 4.85
CA SER A 141 -0.36 14.92 3.58
C SER A 141 -1.82 14.47 3.50
N VAL A 142 -2.35 13.93 4.58
CA VAL A 142 -3.73 13.45 4.67
C VAL A 142 -4.74 14.52 5.08
N GLN A 143 -4.28 15.76 5.32
CA GLN A 143 -5.07 16.95 5.72
C GLN A 143 -5.89 16.71 7.01
N ARG A 144 -5.36 15.92 7.93
CA ARG A 144 -6.05 15.62 9.19
C ARG A 144 -5.06 15.28 10.29
N ALA A 145 -5.10 16.04 11.37
CA ALA A 145 -4.28 15.80 12.55
C ALA A 145 -4.66 14.50 13.29
N GLY A 146 -3.65 13.81 13.85
CA GLY A 146 -3.80 12.61 14.66
C GLY A 146 -3.98 11.31 13.88
N VAL A 147 -3.97 11.35 12.55
CA VAL A 147 -4.08 10.13 11.71
C VAL A 147 -2.83 9.26 11.87
N TYR A 148 -1.64 9.86 11.91
CA TYR A 148 -0.40 9.12 12.15
C TYR A 148 -0.45 8.30 13.42
N ARG A 149 -0.82 8.92 14.55
CA ARG A 149 -0.91 8.23 15.85
C ARG A 149 -1.92 7.08 15.80
N THR A 150 -3.10 7.33 15.22
CA THR A 150 -4.13 6.29 15.02
C THR A 150 -3.59 5.12 14.20
N ALA A 151 -2.88 5.40 13.11
CA ALA A 151 -2.29 4.36 12.26
C ALA A 151 -1.20 3.56 13.00
N VAL A 152 -0.33 4.21 13.77
CA VAL A 152 0.70 3.55 14.57
C VAL A 152 0.08 2.61 15.62
N GLU A 153 -0.96 3.04 16.34
CA GLU A 153 -1.67 2.18 17.31
C GLU A 153 -2.36 1.01 16.62
N ALA A 154 -3.00 1.25 15.48
CA ALA A 154 -3.62 0.18 14.68
C ALA A 154 -2.59 -0.84 14.18
N ILE A 155 -1.40 -0.40 13.75
CA ILE A 155 -0.29 -1.29 13.38
C ILE A 155 0.13 -2.14 14.59
N ARG A 156 0.33 -1.54 15.77
CA ARG A 156 0.65 -2.25 17.01
C ARG A 156 -0.40 -3.31 17.34
N ALA A 157 -1.68 -2.95 17.27
CA ALA A 157 -2.79 -3.87 17.51
C ALA A 157 -2.78 -5.04 16.51
N ALA A 158 -2.62 -4.76 15.22
CA ALA A 158 -2.56 -5.77 14.17
C ALA A 158 -1.34 -6.71 14.36
N LYS A 159 -0.17 -6.17 14.70
CA LYS A 159 1.04 -6.97 14.98
C LYS A 159 0.85 -7.87 16.19
N ARG A 160 0.25 -7.40 17.28
CA ARG A 160 -0.07 -8.24 18.47
C ARG A 160 -0.99 -9.40 18.13
N ARG A 161 -1.87 -9.25 17.14
CA ARG A 161 -2.78 -10.29 16.65
C ARG A 161 -2.16 -11.22 15.60
N GLY A 162 -0.88 -11.04 15.26
CA GLY A 162 -0.16 -11.90 14.31
C GLY A 162 -0.39 -11.57 12.84
N PHE A 163 -0.97 -10.40 12.52
CA PHE A 163 -1.07 -9.97 11.14
C PHE A 163 0.30 -9.59 10.56
N ARG A 164 0.47 -9.88 9.28
CA ARG A 164 1.52 -9.29 8.49
C ARG A 164 1.13 -7.84 8.17
N VAL A 165 2.00 -6.89 8.53
CA VAL A 165 1.77 -5.46 8.29
C VAL A 165 2.93 -4.86 7.52
N THR A 166 2.62 -4.14 6.46
CA THR A 166 3.58 -3.34 5.69
C THR A 166 3.12 -1.89 5.63
N THR A 167 4.03 -0.96 5.36
CA THR A 167 3.68 0.42 5.09
C THR A 167 3.81 0.76 3.62
N ASN A 168 2.99 1.71 3.15
CA ASN A 168 3.06 2.29 1.82
C ASN A 168 3.17 3.81 1.96
N SER A 169 4.26 4.37 1.45
CA SER A 169 4.61 5.76 1.62
C SER A 169 4.82 6.44 0.28
N THR A 170 4.13 7.55 0.07
CA THR A 170 4.35 8.43 -1.07
C THR A 170 5.24 9.59 -0.61
N ILE A 171 6.39 9.73 -1.23
CA ILE A 171 7.37 10.76 -0.90
C ILE A 171 7.14 11.95 -1.82
N PHE A 172 6.76 13.08 -1.23
CA PHE A 172 6.44 14.32 -1.94
C PHE A 172 7.60 15.33 -1.87
N LEU A 173 7.48 16.41 -2.61
CA LEU A 173 8.38 17.55 -2.52
C LEU A 173 8.35 18.13 -1.09
N GLY A 174 9.53 18.49 -0.59
CA GLY A 174 9.69 19.03 0.76
C GLY A 174 9.84 17.98 1.87
N HIS A 175 9.90 16.69 1.54
CA HIS A 175 10.38 15.70 2.52
C HIS A 175 11.88 15.90 2.78
N ASP A 176 12.24 15.91 4.05
CA ASP A 176 13.63 15.97 4.50
C ASP A 176 14.20 14.54 4.60
N PRO A 177 15.37 14.23 4.04
CA PRO A 177 16.02 12.94 4.21
C PRO A 177 16.19 12.50 5.67
N ALA A 178 16.48 13.42 6.59
CA ALA A 178 16.60 13.10 8.01
C ALA A 178 15.26 12.66 8.63
N ASP A 179 14.14 13.28 8.22
CA ASP A 179 12.80 12.87 8.63
C ASP A 179 12.46 11.49 8.07
N LEU A 180 12.85 11.20 6.84
CA LEU A 180 12.66 9.86 6.23
C LEU A 180 13.50 8.80 6.96
N HIS A 181 14.73 9.11 7.37
CA HIS A 181 15.54 8.20 8.19
C HIS A 181 14.85 7.88 9.51
N ARG A 182 14.36 8.90 10.24
CA ARG A 182 13.60 8.70 11.49
C ARG A 182 12.35 7.85 11.25
N PHE A 183 11.60 8.15 10.21
CA PHE A 183 10.41 7.38 9.85
C PHE A 183 10.73 5.90 9.57
N PHE A 184 11.78 5.59 8.80
CA PHE A 184 12.17 4.21 8.51
C PHE A 184 12.67 3.49 9.78
N ASP A 185 13.38 4.19 10.65
CA ASP A 185 13.78 3.65 11.96
C ASP A 185 12.56 3.37 12.85
N ASP A 186 11.59 4.29 12.92
CA ASP A 186 10.35 4.12 13.69
C ASP A 186 9.52 2.94 13.19
N MET A 187 9.35 2.79 11.87
CA MET A 187 8.64 1.66 11.27
C MET A 187 9.38 0.33 11.53
N THR A 188 10.70 0.36 11.51
CA THR A 188 11.52 -0.81 11.85
C THR A 188 11.36 -1.20 13.31
N ALA A 189 11.41 -0.22 14.23
CA ALA A 189 11.20 -0.42 15.66
C ALA A 189 9.76 -0.89 15.98
N LEU A 190 8.76 -0.41 15.23
CA LEU A 190 7.37 -0.83 15.32
C LEU A 190 7.16 -2.29 14.85
N GLY A 191 8.15 -2.86 14.17
CA GLY A 191 8.14 -4.26 13.72
C GLY A 191 7.30 -4.50 12.47
N VAL A 192 7.17 -3.50 11.58
CA VAL A 192 6.53 -3.73 10.29
C VAL A 192 7.34 -4.74 9.45
N ASP A 193 6.64 -5.53 8.67
CA ASP A 193 7.25 -6.63 7.90
C ASP A 193 7.94 -6.15 6.61
N GLY A 194 7.67 -4.90 6.22
CA GLY A 194 8.32 -4.25 5.09
C GLY A 194 7.71 -2.89 4.76
N MET A 195 8.47 -2.06 4.08
CA MET A 195 8.08 -0.72 3.65
C MET A 195 8.06 -0.63 2.14
N THR A 196 7.04 -0.01 1.57
CA THR A 196 6.96 0.37 0.17
C THR A 196 7.08 1.88 0.09
N ILE A 197 8.01 2.39 -0.69
CA ILE A 197 8.24 3.82 -0.89
C ILE A 197 8.14 4.16 -2.37
N SER A 198 7.48 5.24 -2.70
CA SER A 198 7.30 5.68 -4.08
C SER A 198 7.39 7.20 -4.17
N PRO A 199 8.01 7.76 -5.22
CA PRO A 199 7.94 9.19 -5.44
C PRO A 199 6.52 9.59 -5.82
N GLY A 200 6.03 10.68 -5.25
CA GLY A 200 4.78 11.31 -5.63
C GLY A 200 4.96 12.10 -6.92
N TYR A 201 4.48 11.56 -8.03
CA TYR A 201 4.42 12.27 -9.30
C TYR A 201 3.04 12.83 -9.54
N GLY A 202 2.98 14.05 -10.10
CA GLY A 202 1.75 14.74 -10.40
C GLY A 202 0.88 13.98 -11.38
N TYR A 203 -0.43 14.06 -11.16
CA TYR A 203 -1.44 13.60 -12.09
C TYR A 203 -2.66 14.54 -12.08
N GLU A 204 -3.38 14.53 -13.17
CA GLU A 204 -4.36 15.55 -13.53
C GLU A 204 -5.45 15.82 -12.48
N ARG A 205 -5.89 14.76 -11.76
CA ARG A 205 -6.99 14.85 -10.79
C ARG A 205 -6.55 15.12 -9.34
N ALA A 206 -5.25 15.28 -9.08
CA ALA A 206 -4.79 15.58 -7.75
C ALA A 206 -5.18 17.01 -7.33
N PRO A 207 -5.74 17.22 -6.12
CA PRO A 207 -6.19 18.55 -5.68
C PRO A 207 -5.04 19.57 -5.56
N VAL A 208 -3.87 19.13 -5.15
CA VAL A 208 -2.69 19.98 -4.89
C VAL A 208 -1.56 19.53 -5.81
N GLN A 209 -1.20 20.37 -6.78
CA GLN A 209 -0.24 20.02 -7.83
C GLN A 209 1.21 20.34 -7.50
N ASP A 210 1.48 21.33 -6.66
CA ASP A 210 2.81 21.84 -6.35
C ASP A 210 3.63 21.00 -5.37
N LYS A 211 3.02 19.99 -4.79
CA LYS A 211 3.68 19.04 -3.87
C LYS A 211 4.39 17.86 -4.54
N PHE A 212 4.18 17.67 -5.83
CA PHE A 212 4.74 16.52 -6.53
C PHE A 212 6.20 16.70 -6.90
N LEU A 213 6.94 15.58 -6.90
CA LEU A 213 8.34 15.55 -7.29
C LEU A 213 8.49 15.61 -8.81
N HIS A 214 9.50 16.34 -9.27
CA HIS A 214 10.05 16.19 -10.60
C HIS A 214 11.17 15.15 -10.62
N ARG A 215 11.49 14.61 -11.80
CA ARG A 215 12.43 13.49 -11.93
C ARG A 215 13.81 13.76 -11.31
N ASP A 216 14.35 14.95 -11.52
CA ASP A 216 15.68 15.30 -11.01
C ASP A 216 15.67 15.46 -9.49
N GLN A 217 14.62 16.06 -8.93
CA GLN A 217 14.40 16.15 -7.48
C GLN A 217 14.26 14.76 -6.84
N THR A 218 13.58 13.83 -7.52
CA THR A 218 13.44 12.44 -7.06
C THR A 218 14.78 11.80 -6.83
N LYS A 219 15.69 11.87 -7.81
CA LYS A 219 17.02 11.23 -7.71
C LYS A 219 17.83 11.77 -6.53
N GLY A 220 17.86 13.09 -6.36
CA GLY A 220 18.56 13.74 -5.25
C GLY A 220 18.02 13.26 -3.90
N LEU A 221 16.71 13.41 -3.70
CA LEU A 221 16.04 13.05 -2.46
C LEU A 221 16.21 11.56 -2.11
N PHE A 222 15.97 10.65 -3.08
CA PHE A 222 16.08 9.21 -2.80
C PHE A 222 17.52 8.74 -2.62
N ARG A 223 18.51 9.41 -3.23
CA ARG A 223 19.92 9.13 -2.98
C ARG A 223 20.27 9.41 -1.52
N GLU A 224 19.87 10.56 -0.99
CA GLU A 224 20.12 10.93 0.40
C GLU A 224 19.28 10.08 1.36
N ALA A 225 17.99 9.91 1.10
CA ALA A 225 17.08 9.12 1.95
C ALA A 225 17.49 7.63 2.07
N LEU A 226 18.12 7.07 1.04
CA LEU A 226 18.55 5.66 1.02
C LEU A 226 20.05 5.48 1.29
N ALA A 227 20.83 6.56 1.49
CA ALA A 227 22.27 6.46 1.73
C ALA A 227 22.62 5.52 2.89
N PRO A 228 21.98 5.58 4.08
CA PRO A 228 22.30 4.70 5.20
C PRO A 228 21.63 3.32 5.13
N ALA A 229 20.92 2.97 4.07
CA ALA A 229 20.11 1.73 4.00
C ALA A 229 20.95 0.44 4.13
N ALA A 230 22.22 0.47 3.72
CA ALA A 230 23.13 -0.67 3.87
C ALA A 230 23.52 -0.94 5.33
N GLU A 231 23.58 0.11 6.16
CA GLU A 231 23.98 0.06 7.57
C GLU A 231 22.79 -0.10 8.51
N ARG A 232 21.58 0.19 8.03
CA ARG A 232 20.33 0.14 8.78
C ARG A 232 19.59 -1.17 8.53
N LYS A 233 18.79 -1.60 9.50
CA LYS A 233 17.95 -2.81 9.40
C LYS A 233 16.61 -2.58 8.68
N TRP A 234 16.53 -1.56 7.83
CA TRP A 234 15.31 -1.24 7.10
C TRP A 234 14.92 -2.36 6.12
N LYS A 235 13.66 -2.68 6.09
CA LYS A 235 13.11 -3.73 5.21
C LYS A 235 12.21 -3.10 4.17
N PHE A 236 12.72 -2.92 2.96
CA PHE A 236 11.90 -2.48 1.83
C PHE A 236 11.32 -3.67 1.07
N ASN A 237 10.08 -3.52 0.58
CA ASN A 237 9.41 -4.50 -0.28
C ASN A 237 9.90 -4.44 -1.73
N HIS A 238 10.63 -3.42 -2.08
CA HIS A 238 11.21 -3.24 -3.41
C HIS A 238 12.39 -4.17 -3.67
N SER A 239 12.61 -4.48 -4.96
CA SER A 239 13.86 -5.08 -5.38
C SER A 239 15.02 -4.07 -5.23
N PRO A 240 16.26 -4.54 -4.99
CA PRO A 240 17.42 -3.65 -4.98
C PRO A 240 17.55 -2.80 -6.26
N PHE A 241 17.26 -3.39 -7.41
CA PHE A 241 17.30 -2.69 -8.71
C PHE A 241 16.32 -1.50 -8.77
N TYR A 242 15.14 -1.62 -8.14
CA TYR A 242 14.20 -0.51 -8.10
C TYR A 242 14.69 0.62 -7.17
N LEU A 243 15.25 0.26 -6.02
CA LEU A 243 15.84 1.24 -5.11
C LEU A 243 17.03 1.97 -5.76
N ASP A 244 17.84 1.25 -6.54
CA ASP A 244 18.94 1.84 -7.31
C ASP A 244 18.41 2.76 -8.42
N PHE A 245 17.35 2.35 -9.12
CA PHE A 245 16.69 3.20 -10.12
C PHE A 245 16.16 4.52 -9.50
N LEU A 246 15.64 4.51 -8.28
CA LEU A 246 15.17 5.72 -7.60
C LEU A 246 16.33 6.69 -7.27
N LYS A 247 17.52 6.17 -7.04
CA LYS A 247 18.73 6.97 -6.76
C LYS A 247 19.36 7.57 -8.03
N GLY A 248 19.06 7.02 -9.20
CA GLY A 248 19.52 7.49 -10.52
C GLY A 248 20.75 6.82 -11.06
#